data_63177e4bf3657110c72b1e31faae3842
#
_entry.id   63177e4bf3657110c72b1e31faae3842
#
_cell.length_a   1.000
_cell.length_b   1.000
_cell.length_c   1.000
_cell.angle_alpha   90.00
_cell.angle_beta   90.00
_cell.angle_gamma   90.00
#
_symmetry.space_group_name_H-M   'P 1'
#
loop_
_entity.id
_entity.type
_entity.pdbx_description
1 polymer ?
#
loop_
_entity_poly.entity_id
_entity_poly.type
_entity_poly.pdbx_seq_one_letter_code
_entity_poly.pdbx_strand_id
1 'polypeptide(L)'
;MFFSEKPLHTAVFDAICACLNLDRHSREAAALIHEAYAEPENAPRPPRNRNVIYWTLLRDPASDPVSTVYQNEAAGAGKNSAVVYRTLKYQLIIVCYGPASEEYALRIRSMLYQDGFGFPRRILREAGIYPVPDPPQPSLLYEEEGSLWRKRADLTVSLRVQYEVQTRERSSITVPPAVFVHQQL
;
A
#
# COMPACT_ATOMS: atom_id res chain seq x y z
N MET A 1 14.50 -9.99 -12.51
CA MET A 1 14.45 -9.74 -11.04
C MET A 1 13.02 -9.99 -10.62
N PHE A 2 12.76 -10.90 -9.68
CA PHE A 2 11.40 -11.14 -9.22
C PHE A 2 10.98 -10.01 -8.28
N PHE A 3 9.79 -9.46 -8.48
CA PHE A 3 9.19 -8.50 -7.57
C PHE A 3 8.98 -9.18 -6.21
N SER A 4 9.57 -8.62 -5.15
CA SER A 4 9.38 -9.13 -3.79
C SER A 4 8.33 -8.28 -3.10
N GLU A 5 7.28 -8.90 -2.57
CA GLU A 5 6.23 -8.20 -1.81
C GLU A 5 6.68 -7.85 -0.38
N LYS A 6 7.71 -8.52 0.13
CA LYS A 6 8.19 -8.32 1.50
C LYS A 6 8.50 -6.86 1.87
N PRO A 7 9.16 -6.03 1.01
CA PRO A 7 9.37 -4.62 1.30
C PRO A 7 8.07 -3.82 1.39
N LEU A 8 7.04 -4.19 0.59
CA LEU A 8 5.74 -3.53 0.63
C LEU A 8 5.02 -3.79 1.96
N HIS A 9 5.00 -5.04 2.41
CA HIS A 9 4.40 -5.42 3.68
C HIS A 9 5.08 -4.71 4.85
N THR A 10 6.42 -4.63 4.84
CA THR A 10 7.17 -3.88 5.85
C THR A 10 6.78 -2.39 5.85
N ALA A 11 6.74 -1.75 4.69
CA ALA A 11 6.40 -0.33 4.59
C ALA A 11 4.96 -0.03 5.02
N VAL A 12 4.02 -0.91 4.70
CA VAL A 12 2.62 -0.80 5.15
C VAL A 12 2.52 -0.93 6.66
N PHE A 13 3.16 -1.93 7.25
CA PHE A 13 3.22 -2.10 8.71
C PHE A 13 3.79 -0.85 9.40
N ASP A 14 4.92 -0.34 8.90
CA ASP A 14 5.58 0.85 9.43
C ASP A 14 4.69 2.10 9.32
N ALA A 15 3.99 2.24 8.20
CA ALA A 15 3.04 3.34 8.01
C ALA A 15 1.86 3.27 8.98
N ILE A 16 1.30 2.07 9.24
CA ILE A 16 0.23 1.88 10.22
C ILE A 16 0.74 2.22 11.62
N CYS A 17 1.92 1.74 12.01
CA CYS A 17 2.56 2.10 13.28
C CYS A 17 2.71 3.61 13.41
N ALA A 18 3.22 4.28 12.38
CA ALA A 18 3.40 5.73 12.38
C ALA A 18 2.06 6.49 12.46
N CYS A 19 0.98 6.00 11.82
CA CYS A 19 -0.36 6.58 11.97
C CYS A 19 -0.84 6.58 13.43
N LEU A 20 -0.44 5.58 14.19
CA LEU A 20 -0.85 5.38 15.58
C LEU A 20 0.17 5.95 16.59
N ASN A 21 1.27 6.55 16.13
CA ASN A 21 2.42 7.00 16.95
C ASN A 21 3.05 5.86 17.77
N LEU A 22 3.12 4.66 17.19
CA LEU A 22 3.75 3.51 17.80
C LEU A 22 5.16 3.29 17.24
N ASP A 23 6.08 2.90 18.10
CA ASP A 23 7.36 2.37 17.66
C ASP A 23 7.14 0.98 17.07
N ARG A 24 7.59 0.77 15.83
CA ARG A 24 7.46 -0.50 15.10
C ARG A 24 8.05 -1.72 15.83
N HIS A 25 9.04 -1.50 16.69
CA HIS A 25 9.71 -2.53 17.48
C HIS A 25 9.12 -2.69 18.88
N SER A 26 8.11 -1.91 19.22
CA SER A 26 7.48 -1.98 20.53
C SER A 26 6.65 -3.24 20.70
N ARG A 27 6.55 -3.74 21.93
CA ARG A 27 5.63 -4.80 22.29
C ARG A 27 4.17 -4.40 22.08
N GLU A 28 3.87 -3.11 22.17
CA GLU A 28 2.53 -2.57 21.96
C GLU A 28 2.12 -2.68 20.49
N ALA A 29 2.98 -2.30 19.55
CA ALA A 29 2.72 -2.47 18.13
C ALA A 29 2.52 -3.94 17.77
N ALA A 30 3.39 -4.84 18.24
CA ALA A 30 3.28 -6.27 18.00
C ALA A 30 2.03 -6.91 18.61
N ALA A 31 1.50 -6.33 19.70
CA ALA A 31 0.28 -6.82 20.35
C ALA A 31 -1.00 -6.25 19.75
N LEU A 32 -0.93 -5.10 19.06
CA LEU A 32 -2.07 -4.40 18.51
C LEU A 32 -2.27 -4.67 17.00
N ILE A 33 -1.17 -4.76 16.22
CA ILE A 33 -1.21 -4.76 14.77
C ILE A 33 -0.71 -6.11 14.23
N HIS A 34 -1.57 -6.80 13.49
CA HIS A 34 -1.29 -8.12 12.94
C HIS A 34 -1.56 -8.13 11.44
N GLU A 35 -0.70 -8.81 10.69
CA GLU A 35 -0.98 -9.13 9.30
C GLU A 35 -1.99 -10.26 9.24
N ALA A 36 -3.11 -10.06 8.56
CA ALA A 36 -4.11 -11.09 8.39
C ALA A 36 -3.55 -12.23 7.55
N TYR A 37 -3.90 -13.46 7.91
CA TYR A 37 -3.43 -14.69 7.26
C TYR A 37 -1.94 -15.04 7.44
N ALA A 38 -1.19 -14.22 8.19
CA ALA A 38 0.21 -14.54 8.53
C ALA A 38 0.33 -15.49 9.73
N GLU A 39 -0.73 -15.61 10.52
CA GLU A 39 -0.76 -16.46 11.72
C GLU A 39 -1.28 -17.86 11.40
N PRO A 40 -0.83 -18.89 12.16
CA PRO A 40 -1.37 -20.22 12.01
C PRO A 40 -2.89 -20.26 12.28
N GLU A 41 -3.59 -21.13 11.55
CA GLU A 41 -5.07 -21.26 11.59
C GLU A 41 -5.68 -21.40 13.00
N ASN A 42 -4.88 -21.78 13.99
CA ASN A 42 -5.28 -22.00 15.37
C ASN A 42 -4.86 -20.88 16.33
N ALA A 43 -4.43 -19.72 15.84
CA ALA A 43 -4.10 -18.60 16.72
C ALA A 43 -5.34 -18.22 17.57
N PRO A 44 -5.19 -18.11 18.90
CA PRO A 44 -6.32 -17.78 19.77
C PRO A 44 -6.84 -16.38 19.44
N ARG A 45 -8.15 -16.27 19.25
CA ARG A 45 -8.79 -14.98 19.04
C ARG A 45 -8.54 -14.05 20.22
N PRO A 46 -8.20 -12.78 19.97
CA PRO A 46 -7.97 -11.85 21.07
C PRO A 46 -9.26 -11.59 21.86
N PRO A 47 -9.18 -11.32 23.18
CA PRO A 47 -10.32 -11.00 24.02
C PRO A 47 -11.15 -9.84 23.45
N ARG A 48 -12.47 -9.86 23.61
CA ARG A 48 -13.41 -8.89 23.03
C ARG A 48 -13.19 -7.45 23.46
N ASN A 49 -12.75 -7.24 24.69
CA ASN A 49 -12.45 -5.93 25.26
C ASN A 49 -11.08 -5.38 24.84
N ARG A 50 -10.31 -6.15 24.06
CA ARG A 50 -9.01 -5.76 23.56
C ARG A 50 -9.14 -5.18 22.15
N ASN A 51 -8.47 -4.07 21.94
CA ASN A 51 -8.29 -3.52 20.60
C ASN A 51 -7.26 -4.34 19.82
N VAL A 52 -7.59 -4.65 18.58
CA VAL A 52 -6.70 -5.36 17.65
C VAL A 52 -6.94 -4.83 16.25
N ILE A 53 -5.89 -4.70 15.46
CA ILE A 53 -5.92 -4.25 14.08
C ILE A 53 -5.34 -5.36 13.22
N TYR A 54 -6.15 -5.88 12.31
CA TYR A 54 -5.69 -6.77 11.25
C TYR A 54 -5.58 -6.00 9.95
N TRP A 55 -4.54 -6.28 9.19
CA TRP A 55 -4.37 -5.70 7.87
C TRP A 55 -3.93 -6.75 6.86
N THR A 56 -4.28 -6.55 5.60
CA THR A 56 -3.80 -7.34 4.48
C THR A 56 -3.68 -6.49 3.24
N LEU A 57 -2.75 -6.87 2.38
CA LEU A 57 -2.49 -6.20 1.11
C LEU A 57 -2.87 -7.15 -0.03
N LEU A 58 -3.92 -6.82 -0.77
CA LEU A 58 -4.41 -7.62 -1.89
C LEU A 58 -4.08 -6.92 -3.20
N ARG A 59 -3.44 -7.66 -4.10
CA ARG A 59 -3.27 -7.20 -5.48
C ARG A 59 -4.60 -7.24 -6.21
N ASP A 60 -4.94 -6.18 -6.93
CA ASP A 60 -6.11 -6.16 -7.82
C ASP A 60 -5.76 -6.86 -9.14
N PRO A 61 -6.29 -8.08 -9.41
CA PRO A 61 -5.95 -8.84 -10.61
C PRO A 61 -6.49 -8.19 -11.90
N ALA A 62 -7.53 -7.36 -11.80
CA ALA A 62 -8.12 -6.68 -12.95
C ALA A 62 -7.32 -5.46 -13.40
N SER A 63 -6.29 -5.10 -12.66
CA SER A 63 -5.54 -3.87 -12.83
C SER A 63 -4.19 -4.05 -13.49
N ASP A 64 -4.06 -4.80 -14.57
CA ASP A 64 -2.82 -4.82 -15.36
C ASP A 64 -2.84 -3.85 -16.58
N PRO A 65 -3.04 -2.54 -16.41
CA PRO A 65 -2.57 -1.58 -17.39
C PRO A 65 -1.08 -1.42 -17.15
N VAL A 66 -0.28 -2.02 -17.98
CA VAL A 66 1.15 -1.76 -18.06
C VAL A 66 1.33 -0.33 -18.55
N SER A 67 1.29 0.65 -17.66
CA SER A 67 1.82 1.98 -17.99
C SER A 67 3.33 1.90 -17.87
N THR A 68 3.97 1.64 -18.99
CA THR A 68 5.41 1.59 -19.08
C THR A 68 5.92 2.99 -19.36
N VAL A 69 6.59 3.61 -18.40
CA VAL A 69 7.29 4.87 -18.61
C VAL A 69 8.75 4.54 -18.85
N TYR A 70 9.26 4.83 -20.04
CA TYR A 70 10.69 4.71 -20.36
C TYR A 70 11.37 6.01 -19.98
N GLN A 71 12.32 5.97 -19.05
CA GLN A 71 13.30 7.04 -18.87
C GLN A 71 14.62 6.59 -19.48
N ASN A 72 15.05 7.29 -20.54
CA ASN A 72 16.43 7.20 -21.00
C ASN A 72 17.27 8.04 -20.04
N GLU A 73 18.02 7.42 -19.16
CA GLU A 73 19.12 8.11 -18.52
C GLU A 73 20.15 8.40 -19.60
N ALA A 74 20.44 9.67 -19.82
CA ALA A 74 21.51 10.12 -20.69
C ALA A 74 22.84 9.59 -20.13
N ALA A 75 23.23 8.42 -20.60
CA ALA A 75 24.45 7.77 -20.18
C ALA A 75 25.62 8.49 -20.78
N GLY A 76 26.47 9.02 -19.95
CA GLY A 76 27.86 9.15 -20.31
C GLY A 76 28.42 7.79 -20.71
N ALA A 77 29.00 7.67 -21.89
CA ALA A 77 29.69 6.50 -22.43
C ALA A 77 28.84 5.24 -22.71
N GLY A 78 28.03 5.24 -23.76
CA GLY A 78 27.80 4.02 -24.56
C GLY A 78 26.95 2.90 -24.00
N LYS A 79 26.21 3.09 -22.90
CA LYS A 79 25.31 2.11 -22.33
C LYS A 79 23.90 2.72 -22.17
N ASN A 80 23.04 2.49 -23.15
CA ASN A 80 21.61 2.79 -23.01
C ASN A 80 21.00 1.76 -22.05
N SER A 81 20.78 2.12 -20.79
CA SER A 81 19.95 1.36 -19.87
C SER A 81 18.55 1.97 -19.87
N ALA A 82 17.58 1.22 -20.38
CA ALA A 82 16.18 1.62 -20.25
C ALA A 82 15.66 1.16 -18.88
N VAL A 83 15.16 2.11 -18.11
CA VAL A 83 14.46 1.82 -16.85
C VAL A 83 12.98 1.76 -17.15
N VAL A 84 12.34 0.64 -16.82
CA VAL A 84 10.92 0.42 -17.01
C VAL A 84 10.24 0.49 -15.65
N TYR A 85 9.33 1.44 -15.49
CA TYR A 85 8.47 1.50 -14.30
C TYR A 85 7.14 0.84 -14.59
N ARG A 86 6.69 0.02 -13.66
CA ARG A 86 5.34 -0.58 -13.68
C ARG A 86 4.56 -0.13 -12.47
N THR A 87 3.28 0.16 -12.69
CA THR A 87 2.34 0.52 -11.62
C THR A 87 1.30 -0.57 -11.47
N LEU A 88 1.20 -1.12 -10.28
CA LEU A 88 0.18 -2.09 -9.89
C LEU A 88 -0.82 -1.44 -8.95
N LYS A 89 -2.06 -1.91 -8.99
CA LYS A 89 -3.07 -1.54 -8.00
C LYS A 89 -3.14 -2.59 -6.91
N TYR A 90 -3.23 -2.11 -5.68
CA TYR A 90 -3.45 -2.92 -4.49
C TYR A 90 -4.60 -2.34 -3.68
N GLN A 91 -5.22 -3.18 -2.89
CA GLN A 91 -6.15 -2.80 -1.83
C GLN A 91 -5.51 -3.14 -0.49
N LEU A 92 -5.35 -2.14 0.37
CA LEU A 92 -4.99 -2.32 1.75
C LEU A 92 -6.29 -2.38 2.55
N ILE A 93 -6.60 -3.56 3.08
CA ILE A 93 -7.75 -3.79 3.93
C ILE A 93 -7.28 -3.76 5.37
N ILE A 94 -7.88 -2.91 6.18
CA ILE A 94 -7.59 -2.75 7.60
C ILE A 94 -8.89 -3.00 8.37
N VAL A 95 -8.84 -3.93 9.30
CA VAL A 95 -9.98 -4.33 10.15
C VAL A 95 -9.60 -4.06 11.59
N CYS A 96 -10.25 -3.08 12.19
CA CYS A 96 -10.04 -2.71 13.58
C CYS A 96 -11.14 -3.32 14.46
N TYR A 97 -10.77 -4.04 15.51
CA TYR A 97 -11.67 -4.60 16.48
C TYR A 97 -11.51 -3.95 17.85
N GLY A 98 -12.59 -3.95 18.61
CA GLY A 98 -12.62 -3.53 20.01
C GLY A 98 -13.22 -2.15 20.25
N PRO A 99 -13.21 -1.66 21.50
CA PRO A 99 -13.87 -0.42 21.88
C PRO A 99 -13.42 0.82 21.08
N ALA A 100 -12.11 0.93 20.77
CA ALA A 100 -11.53 2.04 20.03
C ALA A 100 -11.40 1.76 18.51
N SER A 101 -12.09 0.76 17.96
CA SER A 101 -11.96 0.35 16.56
C SER A 101 -12.20 1.51 15.57
N GLU A 102 -13.23 2.31 15.82
CA GLU A 102 -13.58 3.46 14.99
C GLU A 102 -12.51 4.55 15.04
N GLU A 103 -12.02 4.87 16.23
CA GLU A 103 -10.96 5.85 16.44
C GLU A 103 -9.69 5.47 15.68
N TYR A 104 -9.27 4.21 15.76
CA TYR A 104 -8.11 3.72 15.02
C TYR A 104 -8.30 3.81 13.51
N ALA A 105 -9.45 3.38 12.99
CA ALA A 105 -9.73 3.44 11.56
C ALA A 105 -9.74 4.90 11.05
N LEU A 106 -10.39 5.82 11.77
CA LEU A 106 -10.41 7.24 11.43
C LEU A 106 -9.02 7.87 11.52
N ARG A 107 -8.23 7.54 12.54
CA ARG A 107 -6.87 8.05 12.70
C ARG A 107 -5.96 7.58 11.57
N ILE A 108 -5.98 6.28 11.23
CA ILE A 108 -5.20 5.74 10.11
C ILE A 108 -5.61 6.43 8.81
N ARG A 109 -6.93 6.52 8.53
CA ARG A 109 -7.45 7.22 7.37
C ARG A 109 -6.92 8.67 7.31
N SER A 110 -7.10 9.43 8.38
CA SER A 110 -6.69 10.83 8.44
C SER A 110 -5.19 10.99 8.14
N MET A 111 -4.34 10.19 8.79
CA MET A 111 -2.90 10.29 8.64
C MET A 111 -2.38 9.85 7.27
N LEU A 112 -3.03 8.88 6.62
CA LEU A 112 -2.67 8.43 5.27
C LEU A 112 -3.06 9.46 4.20
N TYR A 113 -4.11 10.26 4.42
CA TYR A 113 -4.63 11.22 3.45
C TYR A 113 -4.36 12.68 3.80
N GLN A 114 -3.74 12.94 4.94
CA GLN A 114 -3.37 14.30 5.33
C GLN A 114 -2.37 14.87 4.32
N ASP A 115 -2.71 16.01 3.73
CA ASP A 115 -1.83 16.74 2.84
C ASP A 115 -0.65 17.30 3.61
N GLY A 116 0.52 17.24 3.00
CA GLY A 116 1.75 17.72 3.57
C GLY A 116 2.72 16.61 3.97
N PHE A 117 3.69 16.95 4.79
CA PHE A 117 4.84 16.12 5.13
C PHE A 117 4.54 15.01 6.17
N GLY A 118 3.31 14.49 6.20
CA GLY A 118 2.93 13.43 7.12
C GLY A 118 3.90 12.24 7.05
N PHE A 119 4.48 11.91 8.18
CA PHE A 119 5.48 10.84 8.30
C PHE A 119 5.00 9.48 7.74
N PRO A 120 3.73 9.03 7.97
CA PRO A 120 3.24 7.77 7.41
C PRO A 120 3.24 7.75 5.88
N ARG A 121 2.81 8.85 5.25
CA ARG A 121 2.77 8.95 3.79
C ARG A 121 4.17 8.97 3.17
N ARG A 122 5.16 9.53 3.88
CA ARG A 122 6.55 9.50 3.45
C ARG A 122 7.11 8.09 3.43
N ILE A 123 6.85 7.28 4.47
CA ILE A 123 7.25 5.87 4.52
C ILE A 123 6.72 5.11 3.30
N LEU A 124 5.43 5.27 3.00
CA LEU A 124 4.82 4.61 1.84
C LEU A 124 5.48 5.08 0.53
N ARG A 125 5.70 6.39 0.37
CA ARG A 125 6.30 6.96 -0.85
C ARG A 125 7.72 6.46 -1.08
N GLU A 126 8.53 6.35 -0.04
CA GLU A 126 9.91 5.82 -0.11
C GLU A 126 9.92 4.35 -0.58
N ALA A 127 8.84 3.61 -0.32
CA ALA A 127 8.63 2.25 -0.82
C ALA A 127 7.92 2.19 -2.19
N GLY A 128 7.67 3.33 -2.84
CA GLY A 128 6.94 3.40 -4.11
C GLY A 128 5.44 3.16 -3.99
N ILE A 129 4.86 3.35 -2.80
CA ILE A 129 3.45 3.14 -2.51
C ILE A 129 2.73 4.49 -2.41
N TYR A 130 1.64 4.64 -3.15
CA TYR A 130 0.87 5.88 -3.23
C TYR A 130 -0.61 5.60 -2.98
N PRO A 131 -1.20 6.10 -1.88
CA PRO A 131 -2.65 6.09 -1.69
C PRO A 131 -3.33 6.84 -2.84
N VAL A 132 -4.39 6.26 -3.39
CA VAL A 132 -5.23 6.95 -4.39
C VAL A 132 -5.93 8.12 -3.68
N PRO A 133 -5.96 9.34 -4.29
CA PRO A 133 -6.50 10.53 -3.65
C PRO A 133 -8.03 10.52 -3.58
N ASP A 134 -8.59 9.50 -2.98
CA ASP A 134 -10.01 9.30 -2.68
C ASP A 134 -10.11 8.65 -1.31
N PRO A 135 -10.16 9.45 -0.22
CA PRO A 135 -10.12 8.93 1.13
C PRO A 135 -11.40 8.15 1.47
N PRO A 136 -11.32 6.83 1.64
CA PRO A 136 -12.49 6.01 1.94
C PRO A 136 -13.05 6.33 3.33
N GLN A 137 -14.35 6.13 3.53
CA GLN A 137 -14.95 6.19 4.87
C GLN A 137 -14.85 4.81 5.53
N PRO A 138 -14.48 4.74 6.82
CA PRO A 138 -14.57 3.49 7.55
C PRO A 138 -16.00 2.99 7.66
N SER A 139 -16.20 1.69 7.44
CA SER A 139 -17.49 1.03 7.66
C SER A 139 -17.56 0.53 9.11
N LEU A 140 -18.54 1.03 9.88
CA LEU A 140 -18.76 0.61 11.26
C LEU A 140 -19.69 -0.59 11.28
N LEU A 141 -19.26 -1.67 11.89
CA LEU A 141 -19.96 -2.93 11.96
C LEU A 141 -19.98 -3.44 13.39
N TYR A 142 -20.98 -4.28 13.66
CA TYR A 142 -21.04 -5.08 14.89
C TYR A 142 -21.04 -6.55 14.47
N GLU A 143 -20.01 -7.27 14.85
CA GLU A 143 -19.86 -8.69 14.56
C GLU A 143 -20.37 -9.49 15.75
N GLU A 144 -21.31 -10.42 15.49
CA GLU A 144 -21.83 -11.33 16.50
C GLU A 144 -20.80 -12.45 16.74
N GLU A 145 -20.40 -12.59 17.99
CA GLU A 145 -19.49 -13.63 18.44
C GLU A 145 -20.12 -14.40 19.60
N GLY A 146 -20.83 -15.47 19.26
CA GLY A 146 -21.72 -16.17 20.20
C GLY A 146 -22.93 -15.32 20.56
N SER A 147 -23.17 -15.05 21.87
CA SER A 147 -24.26 -14.22 22.33
C SER A 147 -23.92 -12.74 22.51
N LEU A 148 -22.74 -12.31 22.12
CA LEU A 148 -22.27 -10.95 22.38
C LEU A 148 -21.79 -10.28 21.08
N TRP A 149 -21.96 -8.96 21.00
CA TRP A 149 -21.54 -8.14 19.89
C TRP A 149 -20.15 -7.56 20.11
N ARG A 150 -19.34 -7.59 19.06
CA ARG A 150 -18.02 -6.97 19.02
C ARG A 150 -18.01 -5.80 18.03
N LYS A 151 -17.58 -4.62 18.50
CA LYS A 151 -17.42 -3.46 17.62
C LYS A 151 -16.28 -3.68 16.64
N ARG A 152 -16.53 -3.37 15.37
CA ARG A 152 -15.58 -3.53 14.27
C ARG A 152 -15.66 -2.31 13.36
N ALA A 153 -14.51 -1.88 12.86
CA ALA A 153 -14.41 -0.82 11.85
C ALA A 153 -13.50 -1.30 10.72
N ASP A 154 -14.02 -1.30 9.50
CA ASP A 154 -13.30 -1.72 8.30
C ASP A 154 -12.91 -0.49 7.48
N LEU A 155 -11.65 -0.44 7.07
CA LEU A 155 -11.11 0.60 6.21
C LEU A 155 -10.41 -0.04 5.01
N THR A 156 -10.87 0.23 3.80
CA THR A 156 -10.25 -0.25 2.56
C THR A 156 -9.64 0.92 1.81
N VAL A 157 -8.31 0.90 1.68
CA VAL A 157 -7.53 1.95 1.03
C VAL A 157 -7.00 1.45 -0.31
N SER A 158 -7.34 2.14 -1.40
CA SER A 158 -6.77 1.86 -2.72
C SER A 158 -5.36 2.43 -2.81
N LEU A 159 -4.41 1.59 -3.24
CA LEU A 159 -3.01 1.94 -3.38
C LEU A 159 -2.53 1.75 -4.82
N ARG A 160 -1.62 2.60 -5.25
CA ARG A 160 -0.79 2.40 -6.44
C ARG A 160 0.62 2.09 -5.99
N VAL A 161 1.16 0.97 -6.46
CA VAL A 161 2.53 0.54 -6.17
C VAL A 161 3.34 0.65 -7.44
N GLN A 162 4.37 1.48 -7.40
CA GLN A 162 5.30 1.66 -8.50
C GLN A 162 6.58 0.87 -8.21
N TYR A 163 7.02 0.08 -9.17
CA TYR A 163 8.28 -0.63 -9.07
C TYR A 163 9.08 -0.53 -10.36
N GLU A 164 10.38 -0.57 -10.21
CA GLU A 164 11.33 -0.51 -11.29
C GLU A 164 11.64 -1.92 -11.81
N VAL A 165 11.57 -2.09 -13.13
CA VAL A 165 12.01 -3.30 -13.81
C VAL A 165 13.25 -2.94 -14.61
N GLN A 166 14.43 -3.31 -14.13
CA GLN A 166 15.65 -3.15 -14.90
C GLN A 166 15.69 -4.19 -16.02
N THR A 167 15.49 -3.75 -17.25
CA THR A 167 15.71 -4.58 -18.44
C THR A 167 17.16 -4.40 -18.90
N ARG A 168 17.96 -5.46 -18.80
CA ARG A 168 19.31 -5.52 -19.37
C ARG A 168 19.25 -5.88 -20.85
N GLU A 169 18.42 -5.27 -21.64
CA GLU A 169 18.44 -5.52 -23.08
C GLU A 169 19.15 -4.41 -23.82
N ARG A 170 20.21 -4.80 -24.50
CA ARG A 170 20.87 -4.05 -25.55
C ARG A 170 20.01 -4.07 -26.81
N SER A 171 18.87 -3.46 -26.82
CA SER A 171 18.18 -3.17 -28.07
C SER A 171 18.27 -1.66 -28.32
N SER A 172 18.97 -1.29 -29.34
CA SER A 172 18.86 0.04 -29.94
C SER A 172 17.42 0.13 -30.48
N ILE A 173 16.50 0.63 -29.69
CA ILE A 173 15.18 1.00 -30.19
C ILE A 173 15.40 2.30 -30.96
N THR A 174 15.50 2.18 -32.28
CA THR A 174 15.38 3.34 -33.14
C THR A 174 13.94 3.80 -33.07
N VAL A 175 13.67 4.80 -32.25
CA VAL A 175 12.36 5.45 -32.24
C VAL A 175 12.22 6.15 -33.59
N PRO A 176 11.25 5.78 -34.42
CA PRO A 176 11.02 6.51 -35.66
C PRO A 176 10.71 7.98 -35.31
N PRO A 177 11.21 8.95 -36.05
CA PRO A 177 10.92 10.35 -35.78
C PRO A 177 9.40 10.54 -35.83
N ALA A 178 8.84 11.16 -34.78
CA ALA A 178 7.41 11.49 -34.71
C ALA A 178 7.14 12.48 -35.89
N VAL A 179 6.40 12.02 -36.90
CA VAL A 179 5.92 12.88 -37.97
C VAL A 179 4.71 13.64 -37.46
N PHE A 180 4.90 14.88 -37.08
CA PHE A 180 3.77 15.76 -36.80
C PHE A 180 3.15 16.21 -38.14
N VAL A 181 2.00 15.64 -38.50
CA VAL A 181 1.18 16.14 -39.59
C VAL A 181 0.44 17.37 -39.11
N HIS A 182 0.92 18.54 -39.48
CA HIS A 182 0.19 19.79 -39.30
C HIS A 182 -0.97 19.83 -40.33
N GLN A 183 -2.20 19.50 -39.89
CA GLN A 183 -3.37 19.82 -40.70
C GLN A 183 -3.65 21.32 -40.50
N GLN A 184 -3.37 22.11 -41.53
CA GLN A 184 -3.92 23.46 -41.65
C GLN A 184 -5.40 23.32 -42.02
N LEU A 185 -6.27 23.88 -41.18
CA LEU A 185 -7.68 24.18 -41.48
C LEU A 185 -7.77 25.55 -42.19
#